data_054c408928014ca463ef64b921cd985f
#
_entry.id   054c408928014ca463ef64b921cd985f
#
_cell.length_a   1.000
_cell.length_b   1.000
_cell.length_c   1.000
_cell.angle_alpha   90.00
_cell.angle_beta   90.00
_cell.angle_gamma   90.00
#
_symmetry.space_group_name_H-M   'P 1'
#
loop_
_entity.id
_entity.type
_entity.pdbx_description
1 polymer ?
#
loop_
_entity_poly.entity_id
_entity_poly.type
_entity_poly.pdbx_seq_one_letter_code
_entity_poly.pdbx_strand_id
1 'polypeptide(L)'
;MGIKYSYEIHDPSKAVKAKIDNAKVSFKKTREASCTLRRRKVLDAIQYLKNVIAKTECVPFRRYNRGCGQTHQARKFSIPRREIVKANGEKKIKKGHVQTRGRWPKKSAEFLISVLENIKENAETKGLDPKDLVITHVQVSKAPKIFGRTFRAHGRVNPFNKSPCHIQMVAEVLGSNDVSIED
;
A
#
# COMPACT_ATOMS: atom_id res chain seq x y z
N MET A 1 2.15 -25.51 -10.62
CA MET A 1 1.56 -25.01 -9.36
C MET A 1 1.00 -23.61 -9.59
N GLY A 2 -0.30 -23.40 -9.34
CA GLY A 2 -0.93 -22.09 -9.49
C GLY A 2 -0.41 -21.07 -8.48
N ILE A 3 -0.38 -19.81 -8.86
CA ILE A 3 0.03 -18.71 -7.98
C ILE A 3 -1.02 -18.57 -6.88
N LYS A 4 -0.62 -18.82 -5.63
CA LYS A 4 -1.50 -18.64 -4.46
C LYS A 4 -1.50 -17.17 -4.03
N TYR A 5 -2.71 -16.60 -3.91
CA TYR A 5 -2.95 -15.31 -3.28
C TYR A 5 -3.38 -15.54 -1.83
N SER A 6 -3.07 -14.60 -0.96
CA SER A 6 -3.47 -14.67 0.47
C SER A 6 -4.89 -14.20 0.74
N TYR A 7 -5.60 -13.78 -0.29
CA TYR A 7 -6.97 -13.30 -0.24
C TYR A 7 -7.87 -14.18 -1.10
N GLU A 8 -8.95 -14.66 -0.53
CA GLU A 8 -9.99 -15.40 -1.23
C GLU A 8 -10.98 -14.40 -1.84
N ILE A 9 -11.24 -14.55 -3.13
CA ILE A 9 -12.11 -13.67 -3.90
C ILE A 9 -13.51 -14.31 -3.89
N HIS A 10 -14.52 -13.53 -3.52
CA HIS A 10 -15.90 -13.99 -3.52
C HIS A 10 -16.40 -14.22 -4.95
N ASP A 11 -16.27 -13.22 -5.82
CA ASP A 11 -16.72 -13.25 -7.21
C ASP A 11 -15.54 -13.11 -8.17
N PRO A 12 -14.99 -14.22 -8.71
CA PRO A 12 -13.87 -14.18 -9.65
C PRO A 12 -14.13 -13.41 -10.95
N SER A 13 -15.40 -13.28 -11.35
CA SER A 13 -15.80 -12.53 -12.55
C SER A 13 -15.67 -11.02 -12.38
N LYS A 14 -15.89 -10.51 -11.15
CA LYS A 14 -15.84 -9.08 -10.81
C LYS A 14 -14.50 -8.64 -10.20
N ALA A 15 -13.56 -9.56 -10.06
CA ALA A 15 -12.29 -9.32 -9.41
C ALA A 15 -11.11 -9.45 -10.38
N VAL A 16 -10.12 -8.59 -10.16
CA VAL A 16 -8.85 -8.58 -10.88
C VAL A 16 -7.70 -8.66 -9.90
N LYS A 17 -6.68 -9.42 -10.24
CA LYS A 17 -5.51 -9.62 -9.39
C LYS A 17 -4.22 -9.44 -10.15
N ALA A 18 -3.21 -8.85 -9.48
CA ALA A 18 -1.85 -8.76 -9.97
C ALA A 18 -0.84 -8.99 -8.85
N LYS A 19 0.33 -9.49 -9.23
CA LYS A 19 1.41 -9.83 -8.31
C LYS A 19 2.77 -9.54 -8.95
N ILE A 20 3.68 -9.00 -8.13
CA ILE A 20 5.10 -8.93 -8.48
C ILE A 20 5.90 -9.68 -7.42
N ASP A 21 6.71 -10.64 -7.86
CA ASP A 21 7.62 -11.39 -7.01
C ASP A 21 9.02 -10.76 -7.05
N ASN A 22 9.72 -10.83 -5.91
CA ASN A 22 11.11 -10.38 -5.75
C ASN A 22 11.38 -8.93 -6.18
N ALA A 23 10.42 -8.02 -5.98
CA ALA A 23 10.61 -6.60 -6.27
C ALA A 23 11.83 -6.05 -5.50
N LYS A 24 12.81 -5.48 -6.22
CA LYS A 24 14.07 -4.97 -5.66
C LYS A 24 13.89 -3.63 -4.94
N VAL A 25 12.90 -3.54 -4.06
CA VAL A 25 12.54 -2.37 -3.26
C VAL A 25 12.45 -2.70 -1.79
N SER A 26 12.61 -1.69 -0.94
CA SER A 26 12.58 -1.86 0.51
C SER A 26 11.20 -2.27 1.00
N PHE A 27 11.09 -3.45 1.61
CA PHE A 27 9.85 -3.95 2.23
C PHE A 27 9.16 -2.93 3.14
N LYS A 28 9.92 -2.28 4.04
CA LYS A 28 9.36 -1.32 5.00
C LYS A 28 8.67 -0.13 4.31
N LYS A 29 9.32 0.45 3.29
CA LYS A 29 8.80 1.60 2.56
C LYS A 29 7.60 1.23 1.69
N THR A 30 7.69 0.09 1.02
CA THR A 30 6.62 -0.41 0.14
C THR A 30 5.37 -0.77 0.95
N ARG A 31 5.54 -1.41 2.12
CA ARG A 31 4.42 -1.73 3.02
C ARG A 31 3.69 -0.47 3.51
N GLU A 32 4.39 0.60 3.86
CA GLU A 32 3.74 1.86 4.26
C GLU A 32 3.00 2.50 3.08
N ALA A 33 3.59 2.51 1.88
CA ALA A 33 2.94 3.03 0.68
C ALA A 33 1.70 2.19 0.31
N SER A 34 1.78 0.87 0.38
CA SER A 34 0.66 -0.02 0.05
C SER A 34 -0.53 0.13 0.99
N CYS A 35 -0.29 0.40 2.28
CA CYS A 35 -1.36 0.62 3.25
C CYS A 35 -2.25 1.83 2.93
N THR A 36 -1.74 2.81 2.21
CA THR A 36 -2.52 3.99 1.81
C THR A 36 -3.39 3.76 0.58
N LEU A 37 -3.19 2.65 -0.13
CA LEU A 37 -3.92 2.32 -1.36
C LEU A 37 -5.21 1.52 -1.10
N ARG A 38 -5.33 0.88 0.06
CA ARG A 38 -6.54 0.10 0.39
C ARG A 38 -7.79 0.97 0.33
N ARG A 39 -8.87 0.41 -0.20
CA ARG A 39 -10.18 1.06 -0.36
C ARG A 39 -10.15 2.31 -1.26
N ARG A 40 -9.13 2.49 -2.10
CA ARG A 40 -9.10 3.53 -3.13
C ARG A 40 -9.49 2.94 -4.48
N LYS A 41 -10.08 3.76 -5.33
CA LYS A 41 -10.26 3.44 -6.74
C LYS A 41 -8.89 3.32 -7.41
N VAL A 42 -8.77 2.42 -8.39
CA VAL A 42 -7.49 2.13 -9.05
C VAL A 42 -6.89 3.38 -9.71
N LEU A 43 -7.71 4.18 -10.40
CA LEU A 43 -7.25 5.42 -11.05
C LEU A 43 -6.78 6.46 -10.05
N ASP A 44 -7.50 6.65 -8.94
CA ASP A 44 -7.11 7.57 -7.87
C ASP A 44 -5.82 7.12 -7.18
N ALA A 45 -5.62 5.81 -7.04
CA ALA A 45 -4.40 5.26 -6.48
C ALA A 45 -3.18 5.54 -7.38
N ILE A 46 -3.32 5.41 -8.70
CA ILE A 46 -2.27 5.73 -9.67
C ILE A 46 -1.94 7.23 -9.59
N GLN A 47 -2.96 8.10 -9.58
CA GLN A 47 -2.75 9.54 -9.48
C GLN A 47 -2.07 9.93 -8.17
N TYR A 48 -2.50 9.35 -7.04
CA TYR A 48 -1.86 9.56 -5.74
C TYR A 48 -0.37 9.16 -5.76
N LEU A 49 -0.03 8.02 -6.34
CA LEU A 49 1.37 7.58 -6.42
C LEU A 49 2.21 8.48 -7.33
N LYS A 50 1.64 9.00 -8.42
CA LYS A 50 2.29 10.02 -9.26
C LYS A 50 2.55 11.30 -8.47
N ASN A 51 1.59 11.74 -7.66
CA ASN A 51 1.73 12.89 -6.75
C ASN A 51 2.84 12.65 -5.71
N VAL A 52 2.99 11.42 -5.21
CA VAL A 52 4.07 11.03 -4.29
C VAL A 52 5.44 11.14 -4.98
N ILE A 53 5.54 10.73 -6.25
CA ILE A 53 6.79 10.87 -7.03
C ILE A 53 7.14 12.34 -7.23
N ALA A 54 6.15 13.19 -7.53
CA ALA A 54 6.28 14.63 -7.67
C ALA A 54 6.48 15.37 -6.33
N LYS A 55 6.36 14.67 -5.18
CA LYS A 55 6.44 15.22 -3.81
C LYS A 55 5.32 16.18 -3.42
N THR A 56 4.25 16.26 -4.16
CA THR A 56 3.05 17.06 -3.82
C THR A 56 2.24 16.42 -2.71
N GLU A 57 2.24 15.08 -2.62
CA GLU A 57 1.63 14.31 -1.53
C GLU A 57 2.63 13.35 -0.91
N CYS A 58 2.57 13.15 0.41
CA CYS A 58 3.45 12.21 1.10
C CYS A 58 2.75 10.89 1.43
N VAL A 59 3.55 9.86 1.67
CA VAL A 59 3.10 8.60 2.27
C VAL A 59 3.27 8.69 3.78
N PRO A 60 2.19 8.48 4.58
CA PRO A 60 2.28 8.47 6.03
C PRO A 60 2.99 7.21 6.52
N PHE A 61 4.02 7.37 7.34
CA PHE A 61 4.75 6.27 7.95
C PHE A 61 4.21 6.00 9.35
N ARG A 62 3.44 4.93 9.50
CA ARG A 62 2.76 4.56 10.74
C ARG A 62 3.58 3.56 11.56
N ARG A 63 3.91 2.41 10.98
CA ARG A 63 4.63 1.32 11.67
C ARG A 63 6.16 1.50 11.60
N TYR A 64 6.69 1.80 10.41
CA TYR A 64 8.13 1.93 10.17
C TYR A 64 8.57 3.39 10.16
N ASN A 65 8.24 4.12 11.21
CA ASN A 65 8.39 5.58 11.31
C ASN A 65 9.70 6.04 11.97
N ARG A 66 10.56 5.14 12.44
CA ARG A 66 11.84 5.50 13.05
C ARG A 66 12.75 6.20 12.03
N GLY A 67 13.32 7.36 12.41
CA GLY A 67 14.15 8.19 11.53
C GLY A 67 13.38 8.88 10.40
N CYS A 68 12.03 8.95 10.47
CA CYS A 68 11.21 9.77 9.59
C CYS A 68 11.02 11.16 10.18
N GLY A 69 11.29 12.20 9.39
CA GLY A 69 10.99 13.58 9.76
C GLY A 69 9.48 13.86 9.80
N GLN A 70 9.13 14.96 10.44
CA GLN A 70 7.78 15.48 10.40
C GLN A 70 7.53 16.17 9.07
N THR A 71 6.32 16.01 8.54
CA THR A 71 5.90 16.59 7.26
C THR A 71 4.48 17.11 7.40
N HIS A 72 4.25 18.36 7.02
CA HIS A 72 2.94 18.98 7.08
C HIS A 72 1.89 18.20 6.26
N GLN A 73 2.27 17.70 5.09
CA GLN A 73 1.42 16.87 4.23
C GLN A 73 0.88 15.61 4.92
N ALA A 74 1.58 15.07 5.93
CA ALA A 74 1.14 13.88 6.65
C ALA A 74 -0.11 14.11 7.50
N ARG A 75 -0.42 15.35 7.87
CA ARG A 75 -1.62 15.70 8.66
C ARG A 75 -2.92 15.34 7.96
N LYS A 76 -2.95 15.28 6.61
CA LYS A 76 -4.09 14.82 5.82
C LYS A 76 -4.57 13.41 6.23
N PHE A 77 -3.65 12.58 6.71
CA PHE A 77 -3.92 11.20 7.12
C PHE A 77 -4.16 11.04 8.64
N SER A 78 -4.47 12.13 9.33
CA SER A 78 -4.81 12.10 10.75
C SER A 78 -6.20 11.53 10.95
N ILE A 79 -6.36 10.72 11.99
CA ILE A 79 -7.65 10.13 12.37
C ILE A 79 -8.27 11.05 13.42
N PRO A 80 -9.46 11.64 13.18
CA PRO A 80 -10.14 12.47 14.17
C PRO A 80 -10.61 11.63 15.37
N ARG A 81 -10.96 12.30 16.46
CA ARG A 81 -11.66 11.66 17.58
C ARG A 81 -13.04 11.23 17.11
N ARG A 82 -13.45 10.02 17.47
CA ARG A 82 -14.78 9.51 17.17
C ARG A 82 -15.45 8.99 18.45
N GLU A 83 -16.73 9.25 18.59
CA GLU A 83 -17.56 8.59 19.57
C GLU A 83 -18.03 7.26 19.00
N ILE A 84 -17.79 6.20 19.72
CA ILE A 84 -18.27 4.87 19.37
C ILE A 84 -19.32 4.49 20.41
N VAL A 85 -20.54 4.21 19.95
CA VAL A 85 -21.57 3.62 20.78
C VAL A 85 -21.36 2.12 20.73
N LYS A 86 -21.09 1.50 21.89
CA LYS A 86 -21.02 0.05 22.00
C LYS A 86 -22.42 -0.55 21.90
N ALA A 87 -22.48 -1.86 21.61
CA ALA A 87 -23.74 -2.61 21.59
C ALA A 87 -24.56 -2.48 22.90
N ASN A 88 -23.89 -2.19 24.01
CA ASN A 88 -24.51 -1.97 25.33
C ASN A 88 -25.04 -0.53 25.54
N GLY A 89 -25.06 0.32 24.51
CA GLY A 89 -25.47 1.71 24.65
C GLY A 89 -24.42 2.66 25.26
N GLU A 90 -23.29 2.14 25.77
CA GLU A 90 -22.23 2.96 26.33
C GLU A 90 -21.46 3.74 25.24
N LYS A 91 -21.36 5.04 25.41
CA LYS A 91 -20.53 5.90 24.56
C LYS A 91 -19.06 5.83 24.98
N LYS A 92 -18.18 5.37 24.07
CA LYS A 92 -16.73 5.39 24.27
C LYS A 92 -16.08 6.34 23.29
N ILE A 93 -15.30 7.28 23.80
CA ILE A 93 -14.51 8.18 22.94
C ILE A 93 -13.24 7.46 22.50
N LYS A 94 -13.12 7.14 21.22
CA LYS A 94 -11.88 6.66 20.61
C LYS A 94 -11.00 7.87 20.34
N LYS A 95 -9.82 7.90 20.99
CA LYS A 95 -8.85 8.99 20.80
C LYS A 95 -8.40 9.03 19.34
N GLY A 96 -8.40 10.22 18.76
CA GLY A 96 -7.82 10.46 17.45
C GLY A 96 -6.31 10.27 17.45
N HIS A 97 -5.73 10.09 16.27
CA HIS A 97 -4.28 10.03 16.10
C HIS A 97 -3.84 11.07 15.07
N VAL A 98 -2.93 11.98 15.49
CA VAL A 98 -2.35 12.97 14.58
C VAL A 98 -1.16 12.34 13.88
N GLN A 99 -1.26 12.21 12.56
CA GLN A 99 -0.18 11.72 11.73
C GLN A 99 0.74 12.88 11.35
N THR A 100 2.00 12.84 11.80
CA THR A 100 2.98 13.89 11.52
C THR A 100 4.14 13.43 10.65
N ARG A 101 4.43 12.12 10.64
CA ARG A 101 5.59 11.55 9.97
C ARG A 101 5.22 11.00 8.60
N GLY A 102 5.95 11.44 7.57
CA GLY A 102 5.77 11.01 6.21
C GLY A 102 7.05 11.07 5.39
N ARG A 103 7.07 10.35 4.27
CA ARG A 103 8.17 10.36 3.28
C ARG A 103 7.61 10.17 1.87
N TRP A 104 8.48 10.35 0.89
CA TRP A 104 8.20 10.18 -0.55
C TRP A 104 9.02 9.00 -1.10
N PRO A 105 8.55 7.76 -0.96
CA PRO A 105 9.28 6.57 -1.41
C PRO A 105 9.16 6.36 -2.92
N LYS A 106 9.88 7.15 -3.74
CA LYS A 106 9.80 7.15 -5.21
C LYS A 106 9.89 5.75 -5.81
N LYS A 107 10.96 4.99 -5.53
CA LYS A 107 11.12 3.62 -6.06
C LYS A 107 9.97 2.67 -5.72
N SER A 108 9.44 2.76 -4.49
CA SER A 108 8.29 1.92 -4.10
C SER A 108 7.02 2.35 -4.82
N ALA A 109 6.84 3.66 -5.07
CA ALA A 109 5.71 4.17 -5.83
C ALA A 109 5.73 3.70 -7.29
N GLU A 110 6.89 3.72 -7.95
CA GLU A 110 7.07 3.22 -9.33
C GLU A 110 6.65 1.75 -9.46
N PHE A 111 7.13 0.88 -8.56
CA PHE A 111 6.72 -0.54 -8.58
C PHE A 111 5.23 -0.74 -8.29
N LEU A 112 4.64 0.07 -7.39
CA LEU A 112 3.21 -0.02 -7.11
C LEU A 112 2.36 0.47 -8.29
N ILE A 113 2.80 1.50 -9.02
CA ILE A 113 2.16 1.96 -10.26
C ILE A 113 2.17 0.83 -11.29
N SER A 114 3.30 0.17 -11.51
CA SER A 114 3.39 -0.94 -12.46
C SER A 114 2.41 -2.09 -12.13
N VAL A 115 2.21 -2.40 -10.83
CA VAL A 115 1.18 -3.38 -10.43
C VAL A 115 -0.23 -2.89 -10.75
N LEU A 116 -0.53 -1.60 -10.50
CA LEU A 116 -1.85 -1.03 -10.75
C LEU A 116 -2.16 -0.92 -12.25
N GLU A 117 -1.15 -0.62 -13.07
CA GLU A 117 -1.27 -0.63 -14.54
C GLU A 117 -1.58 -2.04 -15.04
N ASN A 118 -0.91 -3.06 -14.52
CA ASN A 118 -1.22 -4.45 -14.84
C ASN A 118 -2.64 -4.85 -14.40
N ILE A 119 -3.13 -4.35 -13.24
CA ILE A 119 -4.53 -4.54 -12.83
C ILE A 119 -5.48 -3.90 -13.83
N LYS A 120 -5.17 -2.69 -14.31
CA LYS A 120 -5.97 -1.98 -15.30
C LYS A 120 -6.06 -2.77 -16.61
N GLU A 121 -4.95 -3.22 -17.15
CA GLU A 121 -4.87 -4.03 -18.37
C GLU A 121 -5.63 -5.37 -18.23
N ASN A 122 -5.47 -6.04 -17.08
CA ASN A 122 -6.20 -7.27 -16.78
C ASN A 122 -7.72 -7.03 -16.63
N ALA A 123 -8.14 -5.84 -16.19
CA ALA A 123 -9.56 -5.46 -16.13
C ALA A 123 -10.14 -5.26 -17.53
N GLU A 124 -9.43 -4.54 -18.37
CA GLU A 124 -9.82 -4.32 -19.77
C GLU A 124 -9.96 -5.66 -20.53
N THR A 125 -9.03 -6.60 -20.29
CA THR A 125 -9.10 -7.96 -20.86
C THR A 125 -10.33 -8.75 -20.39
N LYS A 126 -10.80 -8.49 -19.16
CA LYS A 126 -12.02 -9.11 -18.59
C LYS A 126 -13.31 -8.37 -18.97
N GLY A 127 -13.23 -7.24 -19.65
CA GLY A 127 -14.38 -6.38 -19.96
C GLY A 127 -14.92 -5.61 -18.75
N LEU A 128 -14.09 -5.37 -17.74
CA LEU A 128 -14.45 -4.59 -16.56
C LEU A 128 -13.96 -3.14 -16.68
N ASP A 129 -14.79 -2.18 -16.30
CA ASP A 129 -14.42 -0.78 -16.32
C ASP A 129 -13.40 -0.44 -15.20
N PRO A 130 -12.20 0.07 -15.55
CA PRO A 130 -11.18 0.41 -14.55
C PRO A 130 -11.60 1.50 -13.56
N LYS A 131 -12.62 2.30 -13.92
CA LYS A 131 -13.15 3.39 -13.07
C LYS A 131 -13.89 2.89 -11.83
N ASP A 132 -14.51 1.71 -11.93
CA ASP A 132 -15.34 1.14 -10.86
C ASP A 132 -14.56 0.17 -9.99
N LEU A 133 -13.31 -0.12 -10.35
CA LEU A 133 -12.46 -0.99 -9.59
C LEU A 133 -11.95 -0.32 -8.32
N VAL A 134 -12.19 -0.95 -7.18
CA VAL A 134 -11.69 -0.56 -5.86
C VAL A 134 -10.68 -1.57 -5.37
N ILE A 135 -9.59 -1.10 -4.80
CA ILE A 135 -8.53 -1.95 -4.24
C ILE A 135 -9.02 -2.52 -2.90
N THR A 136 -9.44 -3.78 -2.89
CA THR A 136 -9.93 -4.48 -1.69
C THR A 136 -8.78 -5.02 -0.86
N HIS A 137 -7.82 -5.66 -1.52
CA HIS A 137 -6.70 -6.28 -0.83
C HIS A 137 -5.34 -5.85 -1.39
N VAL A 138 -4.45 -5.46 -0.47
CA VAL A 138 -3.04 -5.19 -0.77
C VAL A 138 -2.19 -5.85 0.30
N GLN A 139 -1.28 -6.71 -0.13
CA GLN A 139 -0.32 -7.36 0.75
C GLN A 139 1.10 -7.19 0.22
N VAL A 140 2.01 -6.89 1.13
CA VAL A 140 3.44 -6.86 0.87
C VAL A 140 4.11 -7.84 1.83
N SER A 141 4.77 -8.85 1.29
CA SER A 141 5.50 -9.87 2.03
C SER A 141 7.01 -9.72 1.83
N LYS A 142 7.79 -10.24 2.77
CA LYS A 142 9.26 -10.24 2.64
C LYS A 142 9.68 -11.33 1.65
N ALA A 143 10.56 -10.97 0.72
CA ALA A 143 11.27 -11.92 -0.12
C ALA A 143 12.62 -12.32 0.50
N PRO A 144 13.28 -13.35 -0.01
CA PRO A 144 14.62 -13.75 0.41
C PRO A 144 15.59 -12.58 0.35
N LYS A 145 16.40 -12.41 1.39
CA LYS A 145 17.42 -11.37 1.44
C LYS A 145 18.53 -11.65 0.44
N ILE A 146 18.96 -10.62 -0.26
CA ILE A 146 20.14 -10.68 -1.12
C ILE A 146 21.31 -10.17 -0.28
N PHE A 147 22.22 -11.05 0.04
CA PHE A 147 23.41 -10.73 0.82
C PHE A 147 24.44 -10.06 -0.08
N GLY A 148 25.06 -9.01 0.41
CA GLY A 148 26.13 -8.29 -0.26
C GLY A 148 27.10 -7.74 0.76
N ARG A 149 28.29 -7.39 0.29
CA ARG A 149 29.39 -6.82 1.07
C ARG A 149 29.80 -5.49 0.48
N THR A 150 30.26 -4.57 1.31
CA THR A 150 30.91 -3.34 0.89
C THR A 150 32.22 -3.16 1.62
N PHE A 151 33.25 -2.73 0.91
CA PHE A 151 34.56 -2.47 1.47
C PHE A 151 34.58 -1.09 2.11
N ARG A 152 35.29 -0.98 3.23
CA ARG A 152 35.47 0.25 4.00
C ARG A 152 36.95 0.52 4.18
N ALA A 153 37.29 1.65 4.83
CA ALA A 153 38.66 2.01 5.16
C ALA A 153 39.37 0.91 5.95
N HIS A 154 40.68 0.79 5.77
CA HIS A 154 41.54 -0.21 6.43
C HIS A 154 41.15 -1.67 6.16
N GLY A 155 40.64 -1.98 4.96
CA GLY A 155 40.28 -3.34 4.56
C GLY A 155 39.07 -3.93 5.29
N ARG A 156 38.31 -3.12 6.07
CA ARG A 156 37.10 -3.60 6.75
C ARG A 156 36.00 -3.88 5.73
N VAL A 157 35.21 -4.90 6.01
CA VAL A 157 34.07 -5.30 5.18
C VAL A 157 32.80 -5.18 6.00
N ASN A 158 31.83 -4.43 5.49
CA ASN A 158 30.50 -4.31 6.10
C ASN A 158 29.45 -5.01 5.24
N PRO A 159 28.38 -5.57 5.85
CA PRO A 159 27.28 -6.15 5.11
C PRO A 159 26.50 -5.05 4.34
N PHE A 160 26.17 -5.35 3.07
CA PHE A 160 25.34 -4.50 2.20
C PHE A 160 24.16 -5.30 1.67
N ASN A 161 23.25 -5.65 2.57
CA ASN A 161 22.13 -6.53 2.28
C ASN A 161 20.96 -5.76 1.67
N LYS A 162 20.31 -6.38 0.69
CA LYS A 162 19.03 -5.89 0.12
C LYS A 162 17.89 -6.75 0.67
N SER A 163 16.76 -6.10 0.98
CA SER A 163 15.55 -6.78 1.46
C SER A 163 14.41 -6.56 0.46
N PRO A 164 14.34 -7.38 -0.59
CA PRO A 164 13.25 -7.31 -1.56
C PRO A 164 11.93 -7.72 -0.95
N CYS A 165 10.85 -7.53 -1.70
CA CYS A 165 9.50 -7.87 -1.26
C CYS A 165 8.67 -8.47 -2.40
N HIS A 166 7.64 -9.23 -2.02
CA HIS A 166 6.55 -9.66 -2.88
C HIS A 166 5.38 -8.71 -2.68
N ILE A 167 4.73 -8.31 -3.77
CA ILE A 167 3.58 -7.41 -3.75
C ILE A 167 2.42 -8.15 -4.38
N GLN A 168 1.28 -8.21 -3.68
CA GLN A 168 0.03 -8.78 -4.17
C GLN A 168 -1.06 -7.74 -4.02
N MET A 169 -1.87 -7.57 -5.05
CA MET A 169 -3.03 -6.69 -5.06
C MET A 169 -4.22 -7.38 -5.69
N VAL A 170 -5.39 -7.12 -5.13
CA VAL A 170 -6.68 -7.52 -5.66
C VAL A 170 -7.56 -6.28 -5.71
N ALA A 171 -8.22 -6.08 -6.82
CA ALA A 171 -9.23 -5.05 -7.01
C ALA A 171 -10.54 -5.70 -7.45
N GLU A 172 -11.64 -5.22 -6.91
CA GLU A 172 -12.99 -5.75 -7.16
C GLU A 172 -13.93 -4.60 -7.52
N VAL A 173 -14.91 -4.91 -8.36
CA VAL A 173 -16.02 -3.99 -8.62
C VAL A 173 -16.96 -4.11 -7.44
N LEU A 174 -17.02 -3.06 -6.60
CA LEU A 174 -17.96 -2.99 -5.49
C LEU A 174 -19.31 -2.50 -6.01
N GLY A 175 -20.38 -3.23 -5.72
CA GLY A 175 -21.73 -2.74 -5.93
C GLY A 175 -22.01 -1.49 -5.09
N SER A 176 -22.96 -0.68 -5.50
CA SER A 176 -23.32 0.58 -4.83
C SER A 176 -23.69 0.44 -3.33
N ASN A 177 -23.97 -0.78 -2.87
CA ASN A 177 -24.36 -1.08 -1.48
C ASN A 177 -23.18 -1.52 -0.59
N ASP A 178 -21.99 -1.81 -1.15
CA ASP A 178 -20.85 -2.34 -0.39
C ASP A 178 -19.85 -1.25 0.06
N VAL A 179 -20.17 0.01 -0.22
CA VAL A 179 -19.37 1.17 0.23
C VAL A 179 -19.83 1.64 1.62
N SER A 180 -20.19 0.73 2.50
CA SER A 180 -20.24 1.05 3.93
C SER A 180 -18.80 1.20 4.43
N ILE A 181 -18.38 2.43 4.47
CA ILE A 181 -17.10 2.88 5.04
C ILE A 181 -17.13 2.57 6.54
N GLU A 182 -16.77 1.37 6.92
CA GLU A 182 -16.26 1.14 8.27
C GLU A 182 -14.79 1.57 8.30
N ASP A 183 -14.60 2.82 8.71
CA ASP A 183 -13.29 3.42 9.04
C ASP A 183 -12.69 2.88 10.35
#